data_550208e94357901ac4833a87c84af222
#
_entry.id   550208e94357901ac4833a87c84af222
#
_cell.length_a   1.000
_cell.length_b   1.000
_cell.length_c   1.000
_cell.angle_alpha   90.00
_cell.angle_beta   90.00
_cell.angle_gamma   90.00
#
_symmetry.space_group_name_H-M   'P 1'
#
loop_
_entity.id
_entity.type
_entity.pdbx_description
1 polymer ?
#
loop_
_entity_poly.entity_id
_entity_poly.type
_entity_poly.pdbx_seq_one_letter_code
_entity_poly.pdbx_strand_id
1 'polypeptide(L)'
;MDYLLTIPSSFILLISLINFFTIRNPKKSAQINESISVVVPLRNEAANVVELIDSLRAQKNLAQVEFLLLDDNSEDETLALLKQHTSGLSNFHILTGSTLPQGWIGKTWALQQLFERASGE
;
A
#
# COMPACT_ATOMS: atom_id res chain seq x y z
N MET A 1 -42.05 13.48 -24.71
CA MET A 1 -41.71 13.54 -23.26
C MET A 1 -40.39 12.81 -22.92
N ASP A 2 -39.67 12.36 -23.93
CA ASP A 2 -38.45 11.51 -23.74
C ASP A 2 -37.10 12.29 -23.70
N TYR A 3 -37.15 13.58 -24.02
CA TYR A 3 -35.95 14.42 -24.05
C TYR A 3 -35.39 14.75 -22.66
N LEU A 4 -36.21 14.61 -21.60
CA LEU A 4 -35.83 14.91 -20.22
C LEU A 4 -34.80 13.91 -19.67
N LEU A 5 -34.79 12.68 -20.17
CA LEU A 5 -33.86 11.61 -19.79
C LEU A 5 -32.68 11.47 -20.76
N THR A 6 -32.86 11.86 -22.03
CA THR A 6 -31.82 11.72 -23.06
C THR A 6 -30.69 12.74 -22.91
N ILE A 7 -31.01 13.97 -22.49
CA ILE A 7 -29.98 15.04 -22.32
C ILE A 7 -28.98 14.69 -21.20
N PRO A 8 -29.43 14.30 -19.98
CA PRO A 8 -28.49 13.90 -18.92
C PRO A 8 -27.65 12.68 -19.31
N SER A 9 -28.27 11.69 -19.97
CA SER A 9 -27.57 10.48 -20.42
C SER A 9 -26.47 10.79 -21.44
N SER A 10 -26.75 11.65 -22.40
CA SER A 10 -25.79 12.09 -23.39
C SER A 10 -24.63 12.86 -22.77
N PHE A 11 -24.89 13.67 -21.76
CA PHE A 11 -23.86 14.44 -21.04
C PHE A 11 -22.94 13.50 -20.22
N ILE A 12 -23.50 12.51 -19.54
CA ILE A 12 -22.73 11.50 -18.81
C ILE A 12 -21.87 10.70 -19.77
N LEU A 13 -22.41 10.29 -20.93
CA LEU A 13 -21.66 9.57 -21.95
C LEU A 13 -20.50 10.42 -22.48
N LEU A 14 -20.73 11.71 -22.74
CA LEU A 14 -19.70 12.62 -23.21
C LEU A 14 -18.56 12.77 -22.19
N ILE A 15 -18.89 12.94 -20.89
CA ILE A 15 -17.90 13.01 -19.82
C ILE A 15 -17.10 11.71 -19.74
N SER A 16 -17.78 10.56 -19.83
CA SER A 16 -17.12 9.24 -19.80
C SER A 16 -16.16 9.06 -20.96
N LEU A 17 -16.54 9.49 -22.15
CA LEU A 17 -15.66 9.48 -23.34
C LEU A 17 -14.46 10.41 -23.16
N ILE A 18 -14.67 11.62 -22.67
CA ILE A 18 -13.58 12.57 -22.38
C ILE A 18 -12.61 11.94 -21.37
N ASN A 19 -13.12 11.39 -20.26
CA ASN A 19 -12.29 10.71 -19.26
C ASN A 19 -11.51 9.53 -19.86
N PHE A 20 -12.15 8.71 -20.68
CA PHE A 20 -11.48 7.57 -21.33
C PHE A 20 -10.28 7.99 -22.19
N PHE A 21 -10.38 9.10 -22.91
CA PHE A 21 -9.29 9.60 -23.74
C PHE A 21 -8.29 10.49 -22.99
N THR A 22 -8.67 11.08 -21.86
CA THR A 22 -7.80 11.96 -21.06
C THR A 22 -7.10 11.25 -19.91
N ILE A 23 -7.56 10.07 -19.49
CA ILE A 23 -6.84 9.25 -18.48
C ILE A 23 -5.46 8.91 -19.05
N ARG A 24 -4.45 9.51 -18.46
CA ARG A 24 -3.07 9.19 -18.79
C ARG A 24 -2.74 7.80 -18.29
N ASN A 25 -2.48 6.89 -19.21
CA ASN A 25 -1.78 5.67 -18.83
C ASN A 25 -0.41 6.05 -18.25
N PRO A 26 -0.03 5.53 -17.07
CA PRO A 26 1.30 5.77 -16.53
C PRO A 26 2.32 5.35 -17.58
N LYS A 27 3.18 6.27 -18.00
CA LYS A 27 4.30 5.94 -18.89
C LYS A 27 5.13 4.87 -18.20
N LYS A 28 5.70 3.94 -18.94
CA LYS A 28 6.64 2.93 -18.44
C LYS A 28 7.59 3.62 -17.47
N SER A 29 7.67 3.12 -16.25
CA SER A 29 8.34 3.76 -15.13
C SER A 29 9.79 4.09 -15.49
N ALA A 30 10.16 5.35 -15.27
CA ALA A 30 11.56 5.72 -15.12
C ALA A 30 12.14 4.99 -13.89
N GLN A 31 13.44 4.75 -13.88
CA GLN A 31 14.13 4.29 -12.69
C GLN A 31 14.05 5.38 -11.63
N ILE A 32 13.61 5.04 -10.44
CA ILE A 32 13.57 5.94 -9.29
C ILE A 32 14.89 5.75 -8.54
N ASN A 33 15.65 6.82 -8.38
CA ASN A 33 16.95 6.80 -7.71
C ASN A 33 16.87 7.28 -6.26
N GLU A 34 15.77 7.93 -5.89
CA GLU A 34 15.49 8.36 -4.53
C GLU A 34 15.33 7.14 -3.62
N SER A 35 15.66 7.31 -2.34
CA SER A 35 15.39 6.28 -1.34
C SER A 35 13.91 6.27 -0.97
N ILE A 36 13.30 5.09 -1.00
CA ILE A 36 11.87 4.93 -0.76
C ILE A 36 11.64 4.00 0.41
N SER A 37 10.81 4.42 1.35
CA SER A 37 10.25 3.55 2.39
C SER A 37 8.80 3.20 2.06
N VAL A 38 8.55 1.92 1.84
CA VAL A 38 7.19 1.39 1.68
C VAL A 38 6.71 0.91 3.04
N VAL A 39 5.67 1.54 3.58
CA VAL A 39 5.14 1.27 4.91
C VAL A 39 3.80 0.55 4.83
N VAL A 40 3.68 -0.61 5.48
CA VAL A 40 2.47 -1.43 5.45
C VAL A 40 2.09 -1.89 6.86
N PRO A 41 1.02 -1.36 7.44
CA PRO A 41 0.45 -1.90 8.66
C PRO A 41 -0.43 -3.11 8.34
N LEU A 42 -0.29 -4.19 9.12
CA LEU A 42 -1.05 -5.42 9.01
C LEU A 42 -1.71 -5.77 10.34
N ARG A 43 -2.92 -6.30 10.28
CA ARG A 43 -3.60 -6.88 11.44
C ARG A 43 -4.51 -8.00 11.01
N ASN A 44 -4.27 -9.22 11.51
CA ASN A 44 -5.04 -10.42 11.19
C ASN A 44 -5.14 -10.69 9.68
N GLU A 45 -3.99 -10.62 9.00
CA GLU A 45 -3.87 -10.76 7.54
C GLU A 45 -3.09 -12.02 7.13
N ALA A 46 -3.08 -13.07 7.97
CA ALA A 46 -2.30 -14.29 7.73
C ALA A 46 -2.52 -14.88 6.32
N ALA A 47 -3.75 -14.85 5.81
CA ALA A 47 -4.08 -15.36 4.49
C ALA A 47 -3.42 -14.60 3.33
N ASN A 48 -3.07 -13.32 3.53
CA ASN A 48 -2.58 -12.41 2.49
C ASN A 48 -1.07 -12.15 2.58
N VAL A 49 -0.40 -12.57 3.65
CA VAL A 49 1.03 -12.27 3.91
C VAL A 49 1.93 -12.71 2.78
N VAL A 50 1.76 -13.95 2.29
CA VAL A 50 2.63 -14.51 1.25
C VAL A 50 2.51 -13.74 -0.05
N GLU A 51 1.27 -13.51 -0.49
CA GLU A 51 0.99 -12.76 -1.73
C GLU A 51 1.49 -11.31 -1.63
N LEU A 52 1.32 -10.67 -0.47
CA LEU A 52 1.84 -9.33 -0.21
C LEU A 52 3.36 -9.30 -0.37
N ILE A 53 4.11 -10.19 0.28
CA ILE A 53 5.57 -10.23 0.23
C ILE A 53 6.04 -10.49 -1.21
N ASP A 54 5.42 -11.41 -1.92
CA ASP A 54 5.77 -11.69 -3.32
C ASP A 54 5.49 -10.48 -4.23
N SER A 55 4.40 -9.77 -4.01
CA SER A 55 4.07 -8.53 -4.72
C SER A 55 5.09 -7.41 -4.45
N LEU A 56 5.53 -7.25 -3.20
CA LEU A 56 6.54 -6.26 -2.83
C LEU A 56 7.92 -6.61 -3.44
N ARG A 57 8.30 -7.88 -3.44
CA ARG A 57 9.53 -8.38 -4.08
C ARG A 57 9.53 -8.21 -5.61
N ALA A 58 8.36 -8.26 -6.22
CA ALA A 58 8.20 -8.10 -7.67
C ALA A 58 8.34 -6.64 -8.13
N GLN A 59 8.42 -5.67 -7.23
CA GLN A 59 8.60 -4.25 -7.58
C GLN A 59 9.92 -4.05 -8.34
N LYS A 60 9.87 -3.23 -9.39
CA LYS A 60 11.00 -2.98 -10.29
C LYS A 60 11.29 -1.49 -10.37
N ASN A 61 12.51 -1.17 -10.85
CA ASN A 61 12.97 0.20 -11.08
C ASN A 61 13.07 1.06 -9.81
N LEU A 62 13.24 0.42 -8.64
CA LEU A 62 13.53 1.05 -7.37
C LEU A 62 15.00 0.77 -7.03
N ALA A 63 15.86 1.80 -7.05
CA ALA A 63 17.29 1.63 -6.77
C ALA A 63 17.54 1.38 -5.27
N GLN A 64 16.83 2.11 -4.42
CA GLN A 64 16.94 2.00 -2.97
C GLN A 64 15.52 1.93 -2.37
N VAL A 65 15.11 0.74 -1.96
CA VAL A 65 13.80 0.53 -1.34
C VAL A 65 13.93 -0.29 -0.07
N GLU A 66 13.30 0.18 0.99
CA GLU A 66 13.03 -0.59 2.20
C GLU A 66 11.53 -0.84 2.36
N PHE A 67 11.18 -1.99 2.89
CA PHE A 67 9.81 -2.38 3.21
C PHE A 67 9.68 -2.50 4.72
N LEU A 68 8.88 -1.62 5.32
CA LEU A 68 8.59 -1.62 6.74
C LEU A 68 7.19 -2.22 6.95
N LEU A 69 7.12 -3.42 7.48
CA LEU A 69 5.88 -4.14 7.73
C LEU A 69 5.62 -4.18 9.23
N LEU A 70 4.53 -3.60 9.68
CA LEU A 70 4.17 -3.55 11.10
C LEU A 70 2.97 -4.45 11.37
N ASP A 71 3.19 -5.44 12.22
CA ASP A 71 2.12 -6.26 12.79
C ASP A 71 1.45 -5.49 13.94
N ASP A 72 0.23 -5.04 13.73
CA ASP A 72 -0.54 -4.27 14.71
C ASP A 72 -1.27 -5.20 15.70
N ASN A 73 -0.49 -5.95 16.46
CA ASN A 73 -0.98 -6.89 17.48
C ASN A 73 -1.99 -7.90 16.91
N SER A 74 -1.62 -8.62 15.86
CA SER A 74 -2.43 -9.71 15.30
C SER A 74 -2.58 -10.85 16.29
N GLU A 75 -3.75 -11.48 16.26
CA GLU A 75 -4.10 -12.66 17.07
C GLU A 75 -3.95 -13.97 16.28
N ASP A 76 -3.69 -13.87 14.98
CA ASP A 76 -3.46 -14.97 14.05
C ASP A 76 -1.97 -15.19 13.75
N GLU A 77 -1.66 -15.97 12.73
CA GLU A 77 -0.28 -16.29 12.35
C GLU A 77 0.44 -15.18 11.54
N THR A 78 -0.15 -13.98 11.41
CA THR A 78 0.39 -12.88 10.59
C THR A 78 1.85 -12.59 10.91
N LEU A 79 2.20 -12.35 12.16
CA LEU A 79 3.57 -12.02 12.58
C LEU A 79 4.56 -13.17 12.30
N ALA A 80 4.15 -14.40 12.53
CA ALA A 80 4.98 -15.58 12.29
C ALA A 80 5.29 -15.73 10.80
N LEU A 81 4.28 -15.61 9.94
CA LEU A 81 4.41 -15.67 8.49
C LEU A 81 5.25 -14.53 7.92
N LEU A 82 5.08 -13.29 8.43
CA LEU A 82 5.93 -12.16 8.06
C LEU A 82 7.41 -12.48 8.30
N LYS A 83 7.77 -12.91 9.51
CA LYS A 83 9.15 -13.25 9.87
C LYS A 83 9.70 -14.41 9.04
N GLN A 84 8.90 -15.43 8.80
CA GLN A 84 9.29 -16.60 8.02
C GLN A 84 9.60 -16.22 6.56
N HIS A 85 8.69 -15.49 5.90
CA HIS A 85 8.79 -15.21 4.47
C HIS A 85 9.72 -14.03 4.13
N THR A 86 10.09 -13.21 5.10
CA THR A 86 11.09 -12.14 4.92
C THR A 86 12.49 -12.52 5.41
N SER A 87 12.66 -13.73 5.93
CA SER A 87 13.96 -14.22 6.41
C SER A 87 15.01 -14.18 5.30
N GLY A 88 16.13 -13.52 5.57
CA GLY A 88 17.22 -13.33 4.58
C GLY A 88 17.01 -12.18 3.58
N LEU A 89 15.91 -11.46 3.65
CA LEU A 89 15.66 -10.26 2.84
C LEU A 89 16.09 -9.01 3.60
N SER A 90 17.25 -8.45 3.23
CA SER A 90 17.88 -7.35 3.98
C SER A 90 17.11 -6.02 3.94
N ASN A 91 16.26 -5.84 2.95
CA ASN A 91 15.44 -4.63 2.77
C ASN A 91 14.01 -4.77 3.33
N PHE A 92 13.70 -5.86 4.05
CA PHE A 92 12.44 -6.05 4.75
C PHE A 92 12.66 -5.93 6.26
N HIS A 93 11.90 -5.06 6.91
CA HIS A 93 11.95 -4.82 8.35
C HIS A 93 10.58 -5.09 8.97
N ILE A 94 10.52 -6.08 9.87
CA ILE A 94 9.30 -6.46 10.55
C ILE A 94 9.27 -5.78 11.91
N LEU A 95 8.20 -5.02 12.16
CA LEU A 95 7.95 -4.31 13.40
C LEU A 95 6.72 -4.90 14.09
N THR A 96 6.70 -4.84 15.41
CA THR A 96 5.52 -5.16 16.20
C THR A 96 4.95 -3.86 16.77
N GLY A 97 3.65 -3.66 16.59
CA GLY A 97 2.94 -2.48 17.04
C GLY A 97 2.95 -2.35 18.56
N SER A 98 3.14 -1.14 19.04
CA SER A 98 3.01 -0.82 20.47
C SER A 98 1.54 -0.59 20.85
N THR A 99 1.27 -0.60 22.14
CA THR A 99 -0.07 -0.36 22.68
C THR A 99 -0.65 0.96 22.16
N LEU A 100 -1.93 0.93 21.78
CA LEU A 100 -2.66 2.09 21.27
C LEU A 100 -2.78 3.17 22.36
N PRO A 101 -2.24 4.39 22.18
CA PRO A 101 -2.42 5.46 23.12
C PRO A 101 -3.86 5.99 23.13
N GLN A 102 -4.26 6.56 24.26
CA GLN A 102 -5.58 7.16 24.39
C GLN A 102 -5.79 8.28 23.36
N GLY A 103 -6.91 8.27 22.66
CA GLY A 103 -7.26 9.26 21.63
C GLY A 103 -6.75 8.93 20.23
N TRP A 104 -5.99 7.86 20.05
CA TRP A 104 -5.57 7.41 18.72
C TRP A 104 -6.49 6.35 18.14
N ILE A 105 -6.51 6.26 16.79
CA ILE A 105 -7.16 5.18 16.04
C ILE A 105 -6.08 4.19 15.61
N GLY A 106 -6.34 2.89 15.70
CA GLY A 106 -5.37 1.83 15.49
C GLY A 106 -4.54 1.98 14.20
N LYS A 107 -5.19 2.09 13.05
CA LYS A 107 -4.49 2.23 11.76
C LYS A 107 -3.60 3.48 11.69
N THR A 108 -4.07 4.60 12.23
CA THR A 108 -3.30 5.86 12.24
C THR A 108 -2.09 5.74 13.15
N TRP A 109 -2.24 5.08 14.31
CA TRP A 109 -1.14 4.82 15.22
C TRP A 109 -0.10 3.88 14.61
N ALA A 110 -0.54 2.81 13.94
CA ALA A 110 0.35 1.90 13.24
C ALA A 110 1.17 2.62 12.15
N LEU A 111 0.53 3.49 11.37
CA LEU A 111 1.21 4.31 10.36
C LEU A 111 2.19 5.32 10.97
N GLN A 112 1.86 5.92 12.12
CA GLN A 112 2.76 6.84 12.82
C GLN A 112 4.05 6.12 13.25
N GLN A 113 3.94 4.92 13.83
CA GLN A 113 5.09 4.12 14.23
C GLN A 113 5.98 3.74 13.04
N LEU A 114 5.37 3.41 11.91
CA LEU A 114 6.08 3.11 10.66
C LEU A 114 6.79 4.35 10.12
N PHE A 115 6.12 5.50 10.12
CA PHE A 115 6.69 6.76 9.66
C PHE A 115 7.93 7.17 10.46
N GLU A 116 7.92 7.00 11.79
CA GLU A 116 9.06 7.29 12.66
C GLU A 116 10.28 6.39 12.40
N ARG A 117 10.08 5.25 11.75
CA ARG A 117 11.14 4.29 11.41
C ARG A 117 11.60 4.39 9.95
N ALA A 118 10.81 5.04 9.10
CA ALA A 118 11.13 5.20 7.70
C ALA A 118 12.38 6.06 7.51
N SER A 119 13.28 5.62 6.62
CA SER A 119 14.53 6.31 6.26
C SER A 119 14.49 6.91 4.86
N GLY A 120 13.48 6.60 4.06
CA GLY A 120 13.25 7.15 2.73
C GLY A 120 12.74 8.60 2.76
N GLU A 121 12.93 9.30 1.63
CA GLU A 121 12.44 10.67 1.40
C GLU A 121 10.99 10.66 0.91
#